data_8da9e2ea691398b75ce2aaf20a53c8fb
#
_entry.id   8da9e2ea691398b75ce2aaf20a53c8fb
#
_cell.length_a   1.000
_cell.length_b   1.000
_cell.length_c   1.000
_cell.angle_alpha   90.00
_cell.angle_beta   90.00
_cell.angle_gamma   90.00
#
_symmetry.space_group_name_H-M   'P 1'
#
loop_
_entity.id
_entity.type
_entity.pdbx_description
1 polymer ?
#
loop_
_entity_poly.entity_id
_entity_poly.type
_entity_poly.pdbx_seq_one_letter_code
_entity_poly.pdbx_strand_id
1 'polypeptide(L)'
;MQHVPVTSAPEPVVLSIDLNTTDPVALTQQLVETQPGSHPRLLIDCQHLQCLRTLGVSHLVSQLLLVRQAGAQVLLRNVGPVLHRALCLLRLDEVFELQPAGPNA
;
A
#
# COMPACT_ATOMS: atom_id res chain seq x y z
N MET A 1 7.11 -37.97 6.66
CA MET A 1 6.71 -37.36 6.46
C MET A 1 6.78 -36.40 6.71
N GLN A 2 6.64 -35.85 6.55
CA GLN A 2 6.55 -34.90 6.59
C GLN A 2 5.85 -34.23 6.76
N HIS A 3 5.73 -33.84 7.03
CA HIS A 3 4.93 -33.21 7.06
C HIS A 3 4.95 -32.01 7.20
N VAL A 4 4.31 -31.31 7.00
CA VAL A 4 4.26 -30.29 6.88
C VAL A 4 3.64 -29.61 7.60
N PRO A 5 3.70 -28.81 7.94
CA PRO A 5 3.14 -28.11 8.75
C PRO A 5 2.30 -27.34 8.33
N VAL A 6 1.96 -27.07 7.94
CA VAL A 6 1.23 -26.42 7.60
C VAL A 6 0.52 -25.93 7.97
N THR A 7 0.23 -25.78 8.28
CA THR A 7 -0.45 -25.32 8.86
C THR A 7 -0.77 -24.27 8.95
N SER A 8 -0.37 -23.64 8.89
CA SER A 8 -0.67 -22.40 9.07
C SER A 8 -1.14 -21.76 7.90
N ALA A 9 -1.78 -20.67 8.01
CA ALA A 9 -2.08 -19.84 6.92
C ALA A 9 -0.80 -19.44 6.22
N PRO A 10 -0.82 -19.27 4.92
CA PRO A 10 0.36 -18.77 4.23
C PRO A 10 0.72 -17.39 4.78
N GLU A 11 1.98 -17.12 4.84
CA GLU A 11 2.43 -15.83 5.28
C GLU A 11 1.99 -14.78 4.27
N PRO A 12 1.60 -13.58 4.72
CA PRO A 12 1.24 -12.54 3.78
C PRO A 12 2.44 -12.14 2.93
N VAL A 13 2.17 -11.87 1.67
CA VAL A 13 3.17 -11.32 0.78
C VAL A 13 3.31 -9.84 1.09
N VAL A 14 4.50 -9.42 1.52
CA VAL A 14 4.77 -8.03 1.85
C VAL A 14 5.80 -7.51 0.86
N LEU A 15 5.42 -6.48 0.10
CA LEU A 15 6.29 -5.89 -0.91
C LEU A 15 6.43 -4.41 -0.67
N SER A 16 7.68 -3.95 -0.67
CA SER A 16 7.97 -2.54 -0.64
C SER A 16 8.05 -2.03 -2.07
N ILE A 17 7.24 -1.05 -2.42
CA ILE A 17 7.18 -0.55 -3.78
C ILE A 17 7.44 0.94 -3.82
N ASP A 18 7.97 1.38 -4.96
CA ASP A 18 8.23 2.78 -5.24
C ASP A 18 7.22 3.26 -6.27
N LEU A 19 6.29 4.11 -5.85
CA LEU A 19 5.26 4.61 -6.74
C LEU A 19 5.80 5.51 -7.84
N ASN A 20 7.03 6.00 -7.71
CA ASN A 20 7.65 6.79 -8.77
C ASN A 20 8.00 5.94 -9.98
N THR A 21 8.16 4.63 -9.80
CA THR A 21 8.61 3.74 -10.87
C THR A 21 7.68 2.57 -11.12
N THR A 22 6.73 2.31 -10.23
CA THR A 22 5.91 1.11 -10.29
C THR A 22 4.43 1.48 -10.29
N ASP A 23 3.68 0.87 -11.18
CA ASP A 23 2.22 0.99 -11.18
C ASP A 23 1.66 0.03 -10.14
N PRO A 24 1.10 0.54 -9.03
CA PRO A 24 0.65 -0.34 -7.95
C PRO A 24 -0.57 -1.16 -8.33
N VAL A 25 -1.42 -0.66 -9.19
CA VAL A 25 -2.63 -1.38 -9.59
C VAL A 25 -2.26 -2.58 -10.44
N ALA A 26 -1.39 -2.38 -11.44
CA ALA A 26 -0.95 -3.46 -12.30
C ALA A 26 -0.21 -4.53 -11.51
N LEU A 27 0.65 -4.10 -10.60
CA LEU A 27 1.40 -5.04 -9.76
C LEU A 27 0.44 -5.87 -8.89
N THR A 28 -0.55 -5.21 -8.29
CA THR A 28 -1.50 -5.92 -7.43
C THR A 28 -2.30 -6.95 -8.23
N GLN A 29 -2.76 -6.57 -9.41
CA GLN A 29 -3.50 -7.49 -10.27
C GLN A 29 -2.65 -8.70 -10.62
N GLN A 30 -1.39 -8.48 -10.93
CA GLN A 30 -0.48 -9.57 -11.26
C GLN A 30 -0.27 -10.51 -10.08
N LEU A 31 -0.09 -9.95 -8.89
CA LEU A 31 0.11 -10.77 -7.69
C LEU A 31 -1.11 -11.60 -7.34
N VAL A 32 -2.30 -11.01 -7.46
CA VAL A 32 -3.53 -11.72 -7.16
C VAL A 32 -3.78 -12.83 -8.17
N GLU A 33 -3.44 -12.59 -9.44
CA GLU A 33 -3.59 -13.61 -10.48
C GLU A 33 -2.65 -14.77 -10.30
N THR A 34 -1.40 -14.49 -9.89
CA THR A 34 -0.41 -15.55 -9.73
C THR A 34 -0.57 -16.32 -8.44
N GLN A 35 -1.18 -15.72 -7.44
CA GLN A 35 -1.38 -16.35 -6.14
C GLN A 35 -2.82 -16.12 -5.68
N PRO A 36 -3.78 -16.82 -6.29
CA PRO A 36 -5.18 -16.64 -5.91
C PRO A 36 -5.40 -16.96 -4.43
N GLY A 37 -6.18 -16.13 -3.78
CA GLY A 37 -6.43 -16.28 -2.36
C GLY A 37 -5.45 -15.58 -1.47
N SER A 38 -4.37 -15.04 -2.01
CA SER A 38 -3.45 -14.25 -1.20
C SER A 38 -3.94 -12.81 -1.10
N HIS A 39 -3.51 -12.15 -0.03
CA HIS A 39 -3.82 -10.74 0.20
C HIS A 39 -2.51 -9.99 0.38
N PRO A 40 -1.87 -9.57 -0.71
CA PRO A 40 -0.57 -8.92 -0.59
C PRO A 40 -0.68 -7.61 0.17
N ARG A 41 0.38 -7.28 0.90
CA ARG A 41 0.52 -5.99 1.57
C ARG A 41 1.58 -5.20 0.84
N LEU A 42 1.21 -3.99 0.46
CA LEU A 42 2.15 -3.10 -0.23
C LEU A 42 2.62 -2.03 0.74
N LEU A 43 3.92 -1.94 0.90
CA LEU A 43 4.55 -0.89 1.70
C LEU A 43 4.97 0.22 0.75
N ILE A 44 4.45 1.40 0.98
CA ILE A 44 4.69 2.55 0.12
C ILE A 44 5.31 3.66 0.95
N ASP A 45 6.52 4.07 0.58
CA ASP A 45 7.20 5.17 1.23
C ASP A 45 6.74 6.47 0.58
N CYS A 46 6.14 7.34 1.39
CA CYS A 46 5.55 8.58 0.89
C CYS A 46 6.53 9.76 0.95
N GLN A 47 7.78 9.53 1.32
CA GLN A 47 8.71 10.62 1.55
C GLN A 47 9.02 11.43 0.29
N HIS A 48 9.12 10.75 -0.86
CA HIS A 48 9.53 11.40 -2.11
C HIS A 48 8.60 11.04 -3.25
N LEU A 49 7.29 11.16 -3.02
CA LEU A 49 6.32 10.85 -4.05
C LEU A 49 6.19 11.99 -5.05
N GLN A 50 6.68 11.77 -6.26
CA GLN A 50 6.58 12.78 -7.32
C GLN A 50 5.16 12.99 -7.77
N CYS A 51 4.33 11.95 -7.74
CA CYS A 51 2.94 12.09 -8.17
C CYS A 51 2.15 13.07 -7.30
N LEU A 52 2.52 13.23 -6.03
CA LEU A 52 1.88 14.24 -5.20
C LEU A 52 2.15 15.65 -5.69
N ARG A 53 3.34 15.89 -6.25
CA ARG A 53 3.70 17.21 -6.75
C ARG A 53 3.06 17.50 -8.10
N THR A 54 2.92 16.49 -8.94
CA THR A 54 2.47 16.69 -10.32
C THR A 54 0.98 16.43 -10.50
N LEU A 55 0.45 15.42 -9.81
CA LEU A 55 -0.92 14.96 -10.00
C LEU A 55 -1.81 15.16 -8.79
N GLY A 56 -1.20 15.41 -7.63
CA GLY A 56 -1.92 15.74 -6.41
C GLY A 56 -2.42 14.55 -5.62
N VAL A 57 -3.03 14.86 -4.48
CA VAL A 57 -3.51 13.85 -3.53
C VAL A 57 -4.63 13.01 -4.13
N SER A 58 -5.49 13.62 -4.92
CA SER A 58 -6.62 12.90 -5.52
C SER A 58 -6.16 11.74 -6.39
N HIS A 59 -5.10 11.97 -7.17
CA HIS A 59 -4.56 10.90 -8.00
C HIS A 59 -4.02 9.76 -7.14
N LEU A 60 -3.24 10.10 -6.11
CA LEU A 60 -2.69 9.10 -5.22
C LEU A 60 -3.80 8.29 -4.55
N VAL A 61 -4.82 8.96 -4.03
CA VAL A 61 -5.93 8.30 -3.37
C VAL A 61 -6.64 7.35 -4.33
N SER A 62 -6.88 7.80 -5.55
CA SER A 62 -7.54 6.97 -6.55
C SER A 62 -6.76 5.71 -6.83
N GLN A 63 -5.43 5.82 -6.98
CA GLN A 63 -4.58 4.67 -7.21
C GLN A 63 -4.63 3.69 -6.04
N LEU A 64 -4.55 4.21 -4.82
CA LEU A 64 -4.53 3.37 -3.63
C LEU A 64 -5.86 2.65 -3.42
N LEU A 65 -6.97 3.31 -3.73
CA LEU A 65 -8.27 2.67 -3.63
C LEU A 65 -8.43 1.56 -4.66
N LEU A 66 -7.90 1.75 -5.86
CA LEU A 66 -7.92 0.69 -6.87
C LEU A 66 -7.07 -0.50 -6.45
N VAL A 67 -5.92 -0.23 -5.83
CA VAL A 67 -5.07 -1.28 -5.28
C VAL A 67 -5.84 -2.11 -4.26
N ARG A 68 -6.54 -1.42 -3.37
CA ARG A 68 -7.31 -2.10 -2.34
C ARG A 68 -8.46 -2.90 -2.93
N GLN A 69 -9.15 -2.36 -3.92
CA GLN A 69 -10.20 -3.09 -4.61
C GLN A 69 -9.68 -4.33 -5.30
N ALA A 70 -8.45 -4.29 -5.78
CA ALA A 70 -7.84 -5.45 -6.43
C ALA A 70 -7.41 -6.53 -5.44
N GLY A 71 -7.48 -6.28 -4.14
CA GLY A 71 -7.23 -7.29 -3.13
C GLY A 71 -6.01 -7.09 -2.27
N ALA A 72 -5.31 -5.97 -2.38
CA ALA A 72 -4.13 -5.71 -1.57
C ALA A 72 -4.45 -4.84 -0.37
N GLN A 73 -3.65 -4.98 0.67
CA GLN A 73 -3.63 -4.05 1.78
C GLN A 73 -2.51 -3.04 1.55
N VAL A 74 -2.70 -1.83 2.05
CA VAL A 74 -1.76 -0.75 1.82
C VAL A 74 -1.27 -0.22 3.16
N LEU A 75 0.06 -0.14 3.30
CA LEU A 75 0.70 0.54 4.41
C LEU A 75 1.51 1.69 3.85
N LEU A 76 1.18 2.91 4.27
CA LEU A 76 1.88 4.12 3.83
C LEU A 76 2.86 4.52 4.92
N ARG A 77 4.13 4.61 4.57
CA ARG A 77 5.19 4.96 5.50
C ARG A 77 5.69 6.37 5.22
N ASN A 78 6.21 7.01 6.25
CA ASN A 78 6.75 8.36 6.16
C ASN A 78 5.73 9.34 5.61
N VAL A 79 4.49 9.23 6.12
CA VAL A 79 3.42 10.11 5.68
C VAL A 79 3.63 11.47 6.29
N GLY A 80 3.84 12.48 5.45
CA GLY A 80 4.03 13.85 5.91
C GLY A 80 2.74 14.43 6.44
N PRO A 81 2.83 15.57 7.16
CA PRO A 81 1.65 16.14 7.84
C PRO A 81 0.56 16.56 6.87
N VAL A 82 0.91 17.09 5.71
CA VAL A 82 -0.11 17.52 4.75
C VAL A 82 -0.88 16.33 4.19
N LEU A 83 -0.15 15.29 3.78
CA LEU A 83 -0.79 14.08 3.26
C LEU A 83 -1.59 13.38 4.36
N HIS A 84 -1.03 13.29 5.55
CA HIS A 84 -1.71 12.66 6.68
C HIS A 84 -3.03 13.35 6.96
N ARG A 85 -3.02 14.67 6.99
CA ARG A 85 -4.24 15.44 7.24
C ARG A 85 -5.27 15.20 6.15
N ALA A 86 -4.85 15.18 4.89
CA ALA A 86 -5.76 14.94 3.78
C ALA A 86 -6.41 13.56 3.88
N LEU A 87 -5.61 12.55 4.23
CA LEU A 87 -6.13 11.19 4.37
C LEU A 87 -7.11 11.09 5.53
N CYS A 88 -6.84 11.76 6.63
CA CYS A 88 -7.75 11.77 7.78
C CYS A 88 -9.06 12.48 7.46
N LEU A 89 -9.00 13.59 6.73
CA LEU A 89 -10.21 14.30 6.32
C LEU A 89 -11.10 13.45 5.42
N LEU A 90 -10.50 12.58 4.63
CA LEU A 90 -11.22 11.65 3.77
C LEU A 90 -11.57 10.34 4.47
N ARG A 91 -11.20 10.21 5.73
CA ARG A 91 -11.41 9.01 6.55
C ARG A 91 -10.69 7.80 5.98
N LEU A 92 -9.62 8.02 5.26
CA LEU A 92 -8.83 6.95 4.67
C LEU A 92 -7.81 6.38 5.66
N ASP A 93 -7.63 7.03 6.81
CA ASP A 93 -6.84 6.47 7.89
C ASP A 93 -7.47 5.20 8.47
N GLU A 94 -8.74 4.95 8.19
CA GLU A 94 -9.40 3.71 8.57
C GLU A 94 -9.27 2.64 7.49
N VAL A 95 -8.92 3.03 6.28
CA VAL A 95 -8.84 2.14 5.12
C VAL A 95 -7.41 1.68 4.88
N PHE A 96 -6.45 2.60 5.04
CA PHE A 96 -5.03 2.31 4.87
C PHE A 96 -4.35 2.37 6.22
N GLU A 97 -3.29 1.57 6.39
CA GLU A 97 -2.43 1.73 7.53
C GLU A 97 -1.48 2.89 7.27
N LEU A 98 -1.38 3.81 8.22
CA LEU A 98 -0.57 5.01 8.07
C LEU A 98 0.52 5.02 9.12
N GLN A 99 1.76 5.23 8.69
CA GLN A 99 2.88 5.50 9.58
C GLN A 99 3.36 6.93 9.30
N PRO A 100 3.10 7.85 10.20
CA PRO A 100 3.57 9.22 9.98
C PRO A 100 5.09 9.29 9.98
N ALA A 101 5.62 10.35 9.39
CA ALA A 101 7.04 10.61 9.44
C ALA A 101 7.47 10.67 10.90
N GLY A 102 8.67 10.16 11.18
CA GLY A 102 9.17 10.15 12.53
C GLY A 102 9.38 11.55 13.07
N PRO A 103 9.52 11.68 14.40
CA PRO A 103 9.64 12.99 15.01
C PRO A 103 10.89 13.74 14.58
N ASN A 104 11.88 13.03 14.08
CA ASN A 104 13.12 13.66 13.59
C ASN A 104 13.12 13.82 12.09
N ALA A 105 12.04 13.54 11.44
CA ALA A 105 11.96 13.64 10.01
C ALA A 105 11.64 15.05 9.59
#